data_44b0119a9d53d43de18d3dcc1e1665a1
#
_entry.id   44b0119a9d53d43de18d3dcc1e1665a1
#
_cell.length_a   1.000
_cell.length_b   1.000
_cell.length_c   1.000
_cell.angle_alpha   90.00
_cell.angle_beta   90.00
_cell.angle_gamma   90.00
#
_symmetry.space_group_name_H-M   'P 1'
#
loop_
_entity.id
_entity.type
_entity.pdbx_description
1 polymer ?
#
loop_
_entity_poly.entity_id
_entity_poly.type
_entity_poly.pdbx_seq_one_letter_code
_entity_poly.pdbx_strand_id
1 'polypeptide(L)'
;MTYASRLRRANLLAWLAIAVATALFIVESRGGIGAPSSEKLAAHASVSAQQAIMGSLVNGATAPAFETAFAQQLSTMRGQVEALTSVDEPGSELATAALLARLGARDRALELLAGLQNRIDAGDVTADEEFLETLDAVTELVDATAQPGARGISDEACANVIKAMGPTGKTLVAQAKGDQEALDRLAAAGAVLLMVLVLAAFVGFVLALGGIAALIVFVVMAALGKTKGIGATDELWSHVYAEMFAVWMFAYLGLARAPRMLFDIWEGYGNEGPGMEVRLALSIAAAIAAVAIALWWGTRRGLSLRTIMAAVGLRRFVAMDIVWGVVCWSMGIALLIVGVMLAVVLSNIFSDGQMRASHPVQQMVEDSGATGLFLTYMIACVCAPIGEEIVFRGALYRNLRQSFGRWGAVGSVVIAIAVSSVLFAAIHPQGLIFIPVLASLAVAFCIMREWRGTINASIVAHAINNTVVLTLNVLMLRG
;
A
#
# COMPACT_ATOMS: atom_id res chain seq x y z
N MET A 1 20.27 43.55 -5.88
CA MET A 1 19.24 42.49 -6.04
C MET A 1 17.93 42.99 -5.45
N THR A 2 16.87 43.10 -6.25
CA THR A 2 15.59 43.57 -5.76
C THR A 2 14.96 42.55 -4.80
N TYR A 3 14.08 42.98 -3.91
CA TYR A 3 13.37 42.10 -2.97
C TYR A 3 12.64 40.94 -3.71
N ALA A 4 11.96 41.27 -4.82
CA ALA A 4 11.29 40.29 -5.67
C ALA A 4 12.21 39.24 -6.27
N SER A 5 13.46 39.60 -6.63
CA SER A 5 14.44 38.65 -7.15
C SER A 5 14.95 37.68 -6.06
N ARG A 6 15.04 38.14 -4.81
CA ARG A 6 15.39 37.26 -3.66
C ARG A 6 14.30 36.23 -3.38
N LEU A 7 13.03 36.63 -3.41
CA LEU A 7 11.90 35.71 -3.20
C LEU A 7 11.80 34.65 -4.30
N ARG A 8 11.97 35.05 -5.58
CA ARG A 8 12.01 34.09 -6.71
C ARG A 8 13.16 33.09 -6.56
N ARG A 9 14.32 33.54 -6.13
CA ARG A 9 15.47 32.66 -5.90
C ARG A 9 15.23 31.70 -4.74
N ALA A 10 14.63 32.15 -3.63
CA ALA A 10 14.29 31.29 -2.50
C ALA A 10 13.27 30.20 -2.91
N ASN A 11 12.23 30.58 -3.66
CA ASN A 11 11.27 29.61 -4.19
C ASN A 11 11.91 28.60 -5.15
N LEU A 12 12.80 29.02 -6.04
CA LEU A 12 13.55 28.14 -6.95
C LEU A 12 14.44 27.15 -6.18
N LEU A 13 15.16 27.60 -5.14
CA LEU A 13 15.98 26.73 -4.31
C LEU A 13 15.14 25.69 -3.54
N ALA A 14 13.99 26.09 -3.02
CA ALA A 14 13.06 25.16 -2.38
C ALA A 14 12.55 24.09 -3.38
N TRP A 15 12.22 24.47 -4.60
CA TRP A 15 11.81 23.52 -5.63
C TRP A 15 12.94 22.61 -6.09
N LEU A 16 14.18 23.10 -6.16
CA LEU A 16 15.33 22.26 -6.44
C LEU A 16 15.54 21.22 -5.31
N ALA A 17 15.40 21.64 -4.05
CA ALA A 17 15.47 20.76 -2.90
C ALA A 17 14.36 19.70 -2.93
N ILE A 18 13.12 20.08 -3.29
CA ILE A 18 11.99 19.14 -3.46
C ILE A 18 12.31 18.11 -4.56
N ALA A 19 12.84 18.54 -5.71
CA ALA A 19 13.21 17.64 -6.80
C ALA A 19 14.28 16.62 -6.38
N VAL A 20 15.32 17.08 -5.67
CA VAL A 20 16.37 16.21 -5.12
C VAL A 20 15.80 15.21 -4.11
N ALA A 21 14.97 15.68 -3.17
CA ALA A 21 14.35 14.81 -2.17
C ALA A 21 13.40 13.79 -2.83
N THR A 22 12.62 14.20 -3.84
CA THR A 22 11.75 13.27 -4.60
C THR A 22 12.57 12.20 -5.30
N ALA A 23 13.69 12.57 -5.94
CA ALA A 23 14.59 11.60 -6.56
C ALA A 23 15.16 10.61 -5.54
N LEU A 24 15.55 11.08 -4.34
CA LEU A 24 16.01 10.22 -3.25
C LEU A 24 14.91 9.26 -2.76
N PHE A 25 13.66 9.72 -2.63
CA PHE A 25 12.52 8.85 -2.29
C PHE A 25 12.31 7.77 -3.35
N ILE A 26 12.35 8.13 -4.65
CA ILE A 26 12.19 7.17 -5.75
C ILE A 26 13.32 6.13 -5.74
N VAL A 27 14.57 6.56 -5.51
CA VAL A 27 15.72 5.65 -5.42
C VAL A 27 15.56 4.71 -4.22
N GLU A 28 15.11 5.23 -3.08
CA GLU A 28 14.88 4.42 -1.87
C GLU A 28 13.77 3.40 -2.06
N SER A 29 12.67 3.78 -2.71
CA SER A 29 11.54 2.87 -2.98
C SER A 29 11.91 1.73 -3.93
N ARG A 30 13.02 1.86 -4.67
CA ARG A 30 13.58 0.84 -5.57
C ARG A 30 14.68 -0.02 -4.94
N GLY A 31 14.81 -0.02 -3.60
CA GLY A 31 15.80 -0.84 -2.92
C GLY A 31 17.11 -0.15 -2.56
N GLY A 32 17.24 1.15 -2.81
CA GLY A 32 18.45 1.93 -2.49
C GLY A 32 19.63 1.66 -3.45
N ILE A 33 20.66 2.52 -3.38
CA ILE A 33 21.91 2.31 -4.10
C ILE A 33 22.71 1.28 -3.28
N GLY A 34 22.71 0.02 -3.72
CA GLY A 34 23.57 -1.03 -3.16
C GLY A 34 22.90 -2.18 -2.42
N ALA A 35 21.57 -2.31 -2.47
CA ALA A 35 20.86 -3.43 -1.83
C ALA A 35 20.16 -4.34 -2.84
N PRO A 36 20.82 -5.37 -3.41
CA PRO A 36 20.14 -6.38 -4.22
C PRO A 36 19.16 -7.25 -3.41
N SER A 37 19.22 -7.20 -2.07
CA SER A 37 18.38 -8.00 -1.19
C SER A 37 16.98 -7.41 -0.93
N SER A 38 16.80 -6.09 -0.96
CA SER A 38 15.52 -5.48 -0.60
C SER A 38 14.47 -5.56 -1.72
N GLU A 39 14.89 -5.54 -2.98
CA GLU A 39 13.98 -5.71 -4.12
C GLU A 39 13.50 -7.17 -4.23
N LYS A 40 14.39 -8.14 -3.96
CA LYS A 40 14.05 -9.54 -3.85
C LYS A 40 13.11 -9.80 -2.66
N LEU A 41 13.38 -9.20 -1.50
CA LEU A 41 12.53 -9.34 -0.30
C LEU A 41 11.13 -8.74 -0.52
N ALA A 42 11.05 -7.59 -1.17
CA ALA A 42 9.76 -6.94 -1.50
C ALA A 42 8.97 -7.73 -2.56
N ALA A 43 9.65 -8.34 -3.52
CA ALA A 43 9.04 -9.24 -4.49
C ALA A 43 8.51 -10.51 -3.81
N HIS A 44 9.27 -11.11 -2.91
CA HIS A 44 8.88 -12.26 -2.09
C HIS A 44 7.60 -11.99 -1.29
N ALA A 45 7.56 -10.89 -0.53
CA ALA A 45 6.39 -10.51 0.25
C ALA A 45 5.14 -10.29 -0.61
N SER A 46 5.31 -9.77 -1.83
CA SER A 46 4.18 -9.50 -2.73
C SER A 46 3.60 -10.78 -3.33
N VAL A 47 4.43 -11.78 -3.64
CA VAL A 47 3.98 -13.06 -4.19
C VAL A 47 3.34 -13.91 -3.12
N SER A 48 3.92 -13.99 -1.93
CA SER A 48 3.34 -14.73 -0.80
C SER A 48 1.97 -14.17 -0.38
N ALA A 49 1.82 -12.85 -0.35
CA ALA A 49 0.53 -12.22 -0.08
C ALA A 49 -0.52 -12.50 -1.18
N GLN A 50 -0.13 -12.46 -2.46
CA GLN A 50 -1.04 -12.81 -3.55
C GLN A 50 -1.49 -14.27 -3.47
N GLN A 51 -0.59 -15.17 -3.09
CA GLN A 51 -0.89 -16.59 -2.89
C GLN A 51 -1.78 -16.82 -1.68
N ALA A 52 -1.57 -16.13 -0.57
CA ALA A 52 -2.45 -16.20 0.61
C ALA A 52 -3.87 -15.71 0.28
N ILE A 53 -4.00 -14.60 -0.44
CA ILE A 53 -5.28 -14.08 -0.92
C ILE A 53 -5.95 -15.10 -1.85
N MET A 54 -5.21 -15.66 -2.80
CA MET A 54 -5.73 -16.66 -3.72
C MET A 54 -6.15 -17.93 -2.98
N GLY A 55 -5.38 -18.37 -1.98
CA GLY A 55 -5.73 -19.49 -1.13
C GLY A 55 -7.07 -19.31 -0.40
N SER A 56 -7.28 -18.15 0.19
CA SER A 56 -8.55 -17.80 0.85
C SER A 56 -9.72 -17.72 -0.13
N LEU A 57 -9.50 -17.17 -1.35
CA LEU A 57 -10.54 -17.13 -2.39
C LEU A 57 -10.88 -18.54 -2.92
N VAL A 58 -9.88 -19.41 -3.12
CA VAL A 58 -10.08 -20.80 -3.52
C VAL A 58 -10.86 -21.55 -2.46
N ASN A 59 -10.51 -21.40 -1.18
CA ASN A 59 -11.27 -22.02 -0.08
C ASN A 59 -12.70 -21.53 -0.04
N GLY A 60 -12.95 -20.22 -0.21
CA GLY A 60 -14.30 -19.66 -0.26
C GLY A 60 -15.12 -20.16 -1.47
N ALA A 61 -14.50 -20.20 -2.66
CA ALA A 61 -15.15 -20.66 -3.89
C ALA A 61 -15.48 -22.16 -3.87
N THR A 62 -14.72 -22.96 -3.14
CA THR A 62 -14.97 -24.41 -2.94
C THR A 62 -15.89 -24.71 -1.77
N ALA A 63 -16.39 -23.70 -1.04
CA ALA A 63 -17.38 -23.90 0.01
C ALA A 63 -18.72 -24.38 -0.58
N PRO A 64 -19.44 -25.34 0.07
CA PRO A 64 -20.69 -25.88 -0.47
C PRO A 64 -21.75 -24.84 -0.87
N ALA A 65 -21.79 -23.70 -0.17
CA ALA A 65 -22.71 -22.61 -0.46
C ALA A 65 -22.41 -21.88 -1.79
N PHE A 66 -21.18 -21.97 -2.29
CA PHE A 66 -20.71 -21.21 -3.47
C PHE A 66 -20.22 -22.11 -4.61
N GLU A 67 -20.03 -23.42 -4.37
CA GLU A 67 -19.46 -24.36 -5.35
C GLU A 67 -20.18 -24.31 -6.70
N THR A 68 -21.51 -24.29 -6.69
CA THR A 68 -22.32 -24.22 -7.93
C THR A 68 -22.17 -22.86 -8.63
N ALA A 69 -22.10 -21.77 -7.86
CA ALA A 69 -21.99 -20.42 -8.42
C ALA A 69 -20.60 -20.16 -9.04
N PHE A 70 -19.55 -20.79 -8.53
CA PHE A 70 -18.17 -20.59 -8.97
C PHE A 70 -17.61 -21.75 -9.81
N ALA A 71 -18.40 -22.76 -10.14
CA ALA A 71 -17.94 -23.94 -10.91
C ALA A 71 -17.26 -23.57 -12.23
N GLN A 72 -17.78 -22.58 -12.98
CA GLN A 72 -17.14 -22.07 -14.18
C GLN A 72 -15.86 -21.26 -13.90
N GLN A 73 -15.83 -20.52 -12.82
CA GLN A 73 -14.68 -19.67 -12.41
C GLN A 73 -13.51 -20.50 -11.90
N LEU A 74 -13.73 -21.70 -11.35
CA LEU A 74 -12.64 -22.56 -10.86
C LEU A 74 -11.63 -22.92 -11.95
N SER A 75 -12.06 -23.10 -13.20
CA SER A 75 -11.14 -23.34 -14.31
C SER A 75 -10.27 -22.10 -14.63
N THR A 76 -10.87 -20.90 -14.55
CA THR A 76 -10.15 -19.64 -14.71
C THR A 76 -9.18 -19.41 -13.56
N MET A 77 -9.58 -19.76 -12.34
CA MET A 77 -8.72 -19.66 -11.15
C MET A 77 -7.47 -20.56 -11.26
N ARG A 78 -7.58 -21.75 -11.88
CA ARG A 78 -6.39 -22.59 -12.17
C ARG A 78 -5.35 -21.85 -12.99
N GLY A 79 -5.75 -21.24 -14.10
CA GLY A 79 -4.84 -20.45 -14.93
C GLY A 79 -4.25 -19.25 -14.20
N GLN A 80 -5.04 -18.59 -13.33
CA GLN A 80 -4.55 -17.48 -12.50
C GLN A 80 -3.54 -17.96 -11.44
N VAL A 81 -3.78 -19.12 -10.83
CA VAL A 81 -2.86 -19.74 -9.86
C VAL A 81 -1.56 -20.13 -10.54
N GLU A 82 -1.59 -20.72 -11.74
CA GLU A 82 -0.38 -21.03 -12.51
C GLU A 82 0.42 -19.77 -12.87
N ALA A 83 -0.24 -18.66 -13.14
CA ALA A 83 0.41 -17.38 -13.42
C ALA A 83 1.09 -16.74 -12.19
N LEU A 84 0.86 -17.25 -10.99
CA LEU A 84 1.54 -16.79 -9.76
C LEU A 84 2.92 -17.44 -9.57
N THR A 85 3.29 -18.43 -10.36
CA THR A 85 4.64 -18.99 -10.33
C THR A 85 5.65 -17.95 -10.79
N SER A 86 6.74 -17.81 -10.05
CA SER A 86 7.90 -17.02 -10.44
C SER A 86 9.12 -17.91 -10.48
N VAL A 87 9.81 -17.94 -11.63
CA VAL A 87 11.03 -18.73 -11.82
C VAL A 87 12.13 -18.31 -10.85
N ASP A 88 12.08 -17.06 -10.39
CA ASP A 88 13.07 -16.50 -9.45
C ASP A 88 12.72 -16.75 -7.97
N GLU A 89 11.57 -17.37 -7.68
CA GLU A 89 11.08 -17.60 -6.32
C GLU A 89 10.60 -19.03 -6.12
N PRO A 90 11.49 -19.95 -5.70
CA PRO A 90 11.14 -21.37 -5.50
C PRO A 90 9.98 -21.60 -4.52
N GLY A 91 9.88 -20.79 -3.47
CA GLY A 91 8.77 -20.84 -2.52
C GLY A 91 7.40 -20.56 -3.14
N SER A 92 7.34 -19.76 -4.22
CA SER A 92 6.10 -19.49 -4.93
C SER A 92 5.56 -20.72 -5.65
N GLU A 93 6.45 -21.61 -6.10
CA GLU A 93 6.07 -22.86 -6.76
C GLU A 93 5.46 -23.88 -5.80
N LEU A 94 5.95 -23.92 -4.55
CA LEU A 94 5.38 -24.76 -3.49
C LEU A 94 3.92 -24.36 -3.19
N ALA A 95 3.69 -23.06 -2.99
CA ALA A 95 2.34 -22.56 -2.71
C ALA A 95 1.40 -22.73 -3.90
N THR A 96 1.90 -22.51 -5.14
CA THR A 96 1.14 -22.74 -6.36
C THR A 96 0.76 -24.21 -6.51
N ALA A 97 1.67 -25.15 -6.25
CA ALA A 97 1.39 -26.58 -6.29
C ALA A 97 0.29 -26.98 -5.29
N ALA A 98 0.34 -26.46 -4.06
CA ALA A 98 -0.70 -26.69 -3.07
C ALA A 98 -2.07 -26.15 -3.49
N LEU A 99 -2.12 -24.97 -4.10
CA LEU A 99 -3.36 -24.38 -4.62
C LEU A 99 -3.90 -25.17 -5.81
N LEU A 100 -3.04 -25.64 -6.71
CA LEU A 100 -3.44 -26.53 -7.82
C LEU A 100 -4.00 -27.85 -7.34
N ALA A 101 -3.38 -28.46 -6.32
CA ALA A 101 -3.91 -29.66 -5.69
C ALA A 101 -5.31 -29.42 -5.10
N ARG A 102 -5.52 -28.29 -4.42
CA ARG A 102 -6.83 -27.88 -3.90
C ARG A 102 -7.88 -27.71 -5.00
N LEU A 103 -7.49 -27.21 -6.16
CA LEU A 103 -8.35 -27.04 -7.34
C LEU A 103 -8.55 -28.34 -8.15
N GLY A 104 -8.07 -29.49 -7.64
CA GLY A 104 -8.19 -30.79 -8.29
C GLY A 104 -7.25 -30.98 -9.50
N ALA A 105 -6.19 -30.17 -9.60
CA ALA A 105 -5.15 -30.27 -10.62
C ALA A 105 -3.87 -30.92 -10.07
N ARG A 106 -4.01 -32.04 -9.37
CA ARG A 106 -2.91 -32.76 -8.68
C ARG A 106 -1.73 -33.08 -9.60
N ASP A 107 -2.01 -33.66 -10.77
CA ASP A 107 -0.94 -34.08 -11.67
C ASP A 107 -0.10 -32.89 -12.14
N ARG A 108 -0.73 -31.73 -12.37
CA ARG A 108 -0.05 -30.49 -12.70
C ARG A 108 0.77 -29.95 -11.53
N ALA A 109 0.26 -30.09 -10.32
CA ALA A 109 1.00 -29.71 -9.11
C ALA A 109 2.28 -30.56 -8.96
N LEU A 110 2.19 -31.87 -9.14
CA LEU A 110 3.35 -32.79 -9.08
C LEU A 110 4.36 -32.50 -10.21
N GLU A 111 3.90 -32.21 -11.41
CA GLU A 111 4.77 -31.81 -12.51
C GLU A 111 5.57 -30.55 -12.20
N LEU A 112 4.92 -29.54 -11.58
CA LEU A 112 5.56 -28.31 -11.13
C LEU A 112 6.64 -28.57 -10.11
N LEU A 113 6.34 -29.38 -9.05
CA LEU A 113 7.29 -29.73 -7.99
C LEU A 113 8.47 -30.53 -8.52
N ALA A 114 8.24 -31.50 -9.43
CA ALA A 114 9.30 -32.24 -10.10
C ALA A 114 10.20 -31.34 -10.96
N GLY A 115 9.62 -30.36 -11.64
CA GLY A 115 10.36 -29.34 -12.38
C GLY A 115 11.26 -28.49 -11.48
N LEU A 116 10.77 -28.09 -10.30
CA LEU A 116 11.54 -27.36 -9.29
C LEU A 116 12.70 -28.23 -8.77
N GLN A 117 12.44 -29.49 -8.41
CA GLN A 117 13.47 -30.42 -7.96
C GLN A 117 14.60 -30.59 -9.02
N ASN A 118 14.24 -30.77 -10.27
CA ASN A 118 15.22 -30.92 -11.36
C ASN A 118 16.11 -29.66 -11.51
N ARG A 119 15.58 -28.47 -11.30
CA ARG A 119 16.36 -27.20 -11.36
C ARG A 119 17.29 -27.05 -10.14
N ILE A 120 16.86 -27.53 -8.98
CA ILE A 120 17.72 -27.57 -7.78
C ILE A 120 18.87 -28.56 -8.01
N ASP A 121 18.58 -29.75 -8.51
CA ASP A 121 19.59 -30.79 -8.79
C ASP A 121 20.57 -30.34 -9.90
N ALA A 122 20.13 -29.55 -10.87
CA ALA A 122 20.97 -28.95 -11.89
C ALA A 122 21.83 -27.76 -11.38
N GLY A 123 21.57 -27.27 -10.18
CA GLY A 123 22.25 -26.11 -9.59
C GLY A 123 21.75 -24.75 -10.12
N ASP A 124 20.65 -24.74 -10.84
CA ASP A 124 20.01 -23.51 -11.36
C ASP A 124 19.28 -22.75 -10.26
N VAL A 125 18.89 -23.43 -9.18
CA VAL A 125 18.21 -22.89 -8.01
C VAL A 125 18.98 -23.29 -6.76
N THR A 126 19.33 -22.32 -5.92
CA THR A 126 19.94 -22.58 -4.60
C THR A 126 18.85 -22.83 -3.57
N ALA A 127 18.89 -23.96 -2.91
CA ALA A 127 17.99 -24.33 -1.82
C ALA A 127 18.83 -24.70 -0.58
N ASP A 128 18.37 -24.29 0.60
CA ASP A 128 18.91 -24.75 1.87
C ASP A 128 18.20 -26.04 2.32
N GLU A 129 18.71 -26.64 3.39
CA GLU A 129 18.20 -27.90 3.91
C GLU A 129 16.72 -27.77 4.36
N GLU A 130 16.33 -26.65 5.00
CA GLU A 130 14.95 -26.40 5.44
C GLU A 130 13.98 -26.32 4.24
N PHE A 131 14.44 -25.70 3.13
CA PHE A 131 13.65 -25.64 1.92
C PHE A 131 13.46 -27.00 1.26
N LEU A 132 14.50 -27.82 1.20
CA LEU A 132 14.45 -29.17 0.63
C LEU A 132 13.50 -30.10 1.43
N GLU A 133 13.57 -30.04 2.75
CA GLU A 133 12.63 -30.78 3.64
C GLU A 133 11.18 -30.29 3.40
N THR A 134 10.97 -28.99 3.18
CA THR A 134 9.64 -28.43 2.87
C THR A 134 9.14 -28.90 1.51
N LEU A 135 10.00 -28.91 0.49
CA LEU A 135 9.68 -29.38 -0.86
C LEU A 135 9.26 -30.87 -0.85
N ASP A 136 10.02 -31.72 -0.15
CA ASP A 136 9.71 -33.12 0.01
C ASP A 136 8.36 -33.31 0.72
N ALA A 137 8.14 -32.60 1.81
CA ALA A 137 6.89 -32.64 2.57
C ALA A 137 5.68 -32.15 1.74
N VAL A 138 5.82 -31.07 0.96
CA VAL A 138 4.77 -30.58 0.06
C VAL A 138 4.48 -31.63 -1.03
N THR A 139 5.51 -32.24 -1.61
CA THR A 139 5.36 -33.25 -2.65
C THR A 139 4.61 -34.45 -2.12
N GLU A 140 4.98 -34.96 -0.92
CA GLU A 140 4.29 -36.05 -0.24
C GLU A 140 2.82 -35.72 0.06
N LEU A 141 2.54 -34.50 0.57
CA LEU A 141 1.19 -34.06 0.87
C LEU A 141 0.34 -33.93 -0.39
N VAL A 142 0.87 -33.38 -1.48
CA VAL A 142 0.18 -33.28 -2.78
C VAL A 142 -0.10 -34.69 -3.32
N ASP A 143 0.82 -35.61 -3.23
CA ASP A 143 0.60 -37.00 -3.64
C ASP A 143 -0.49 -37.69 -2.81
N ALA A 144 -0.49 -37.46 -1.50
CA ALA A 144 -1.47 -38.02 -0.57
C ALA A 144 -2.91 -37.52 -0.82
N THR A 145 -3.10 -36.39 -1.49
CA THR A 145 -4.44 -35.89 -1.84
C THR A 145 -5.21 -36.83 -2.78
N ALA A 146 -4.56 -37.78 -3.45
CA ALA A 146 -5.21 -38.80 -4.28
C ALA A 146 -5.99 -39.84 -3.45
N GLN A 147 -5.50 -40.12 -2.24
CA GLN A 147 -6.11 -41.08 -1.30
C GLN A 147 -6.02 -40.49 0.13
N PRO A 148 -6.88 -39.53 0.46
CA PRO A 148 -6.81 -38.81 1.73
C PRO A 148 -6.89 -39.78 2.92
N GLY A 149 -6.01 -39.61 3.90
CA GLY A 149 -5.92 -40.43 5.11
C GLY A 149 -5.30 -41.81 4.93
N ALA A 150 -4.88 -42.21 3.72
CA ALA A 150 -4.33 -43.54 3.45
C ALA A 150 -2.84 -43.66 3.88
N ARG A 151 -2.10 -42.57 4.02
CA ARG A 151 -0.68 -42.55 4.42
C ARG A 151 -0.50 -41.81 5.74
N GLY A 152 0.33 -42.37 6.61
CA GLY A 152 0.78 -41.73 7.85
C GLY A 152 1.80 -40.63 7.53
N ILE A 153 1.35 -39.40 7.34
CA ILE A 153 2.21 -38.24 7.16
C ILE A 153 2.71 -37.77 8.53
N SER A 154 4.00 -37.45 8.66
CA SER A 154 4.56 -37.07 9.94
C SER A 154 3.99 -35.69 10.40
N ASP A 155 3.76 -35.55 11.70
CA ASP A 155 3.28 -34.29 12.26
C ASP A 155 4.32 -33.15 12.09
N GLU A 156 5.61 -33.50 12.05
CA GLU A 156 6.71 -32.57 11.79
C GLU A 156 6.65 -32.03 10.35
N ALA A 157 6.49 -32.87 9.34
CA ALA A 157 6.30 -32.43 7.95
C ALA A 157 5.08 -31.51 7.80
N CYS A 158 3.97 -31.88 8.46
CA CYS A 158 2.77 -31.02 8.48
C CYS A 158 3.05 -29.65 9.11
N ALA A 159 3.79 -29.62 10.23
CA ALA A 159 4.13 -28.38 10.92
C ALA A 159 5.04 -27.49 10.06
N ASN A 160 6.03 -28.06 9.38
CA ASN A 160 6.94 -27.36 8.48
C ASN A 160 6.20 -26.73 7.30
N VAL A 161 5.29 -27.48 6.67
CA VAL A 161 4.47 -26.97 5.56
C VAL A 161 3.51 -25.85 6.02
N ILE A 162 2.89 -26.00 7.20
CA ILE A 162 2.03 -24.94 7.76
C ILE A 162 2.86 -23.68 8.09
N LYS A 163 4.06 -23.83 8.64
CA LYS A 163 4.99 -22.75 8.94
C LYS A 163 5.40 -22.01 7.66
N ALA A 164 5.75 -22.74 6.61
CA ALA A 164 6.25 -22.18 5.35
C ALA A 164 5.15 -21.54 4.50
N MET A 165 3.92 -22.07 4.52
CA MET A 165 2.86 -21.72 3.57
C MET A 165 1.58 -21.17 4.23
N GLY A 166 1.55 -21.02 5.55
CA GLY A 166 0.43 -20.43 6.28
C GLY A 166 -0.93 -21.08 5.98
N PRO A 167 -1.97 -20.31 5.62
CA PRO A 167 -3.31 -20.83 5.32
C PRO A 167 -3.35 -21.87 4.20
N THR A 168 -2.52 -21.70 3.16
CA THR A 168 -2.42 -22.65 2.04
C THR A 168 -1.87 -23.99 2.51
N GLY A 169 -0.84 -23.98 3.37
CA GLY A 169 -0.30 -25.18 3.99
C GLY A 169 -1.31 -25.90 4.89
N LYS A 170 -2.07 -25.17 5.69
CA LYS A 170 -3.17 -25.73 6.50
C LYS A 170 -4.20 -26.48 5.64
N THR A 171 -4.56 -25.88 4.50
CA THR A 171 -5.52 -26.49 3.57
C THR A 171 -4.98 -27.77 2.94
N LEU A 172 -3.70 -27.75 2.50
CA LEU A 172 -3.05 -28.91 1.91
C LEU A 172 -2.95 -30.07 2.93
N VAL A 173 -2.55 -29.77 4.16
CA VAL A 173 -2.46 -30.76 5.25
C VAL A 173 -3.84 -31.37 5.56
N ALA A 174 -4.87 -30.53 5.69
CA ALA A 174 -6.22 -31.03 5.94
C ALA A 174 -6.73 -31.92 4.79
N GLN A 175 -6.46 -31.55 3.55
CA GLN A 175 -6.84 -32.32 2.37
C GLN A 175 -6.10 -33.69 2.33
N ALA A 176 -4.80 -33.68 2.54
CA ALA A 176 -3.99 -34.90 2.55
C ALA A 176 -4.36 -35.86 3.70
N LYS A 177 -4.68 -35.31 4.89
CA LYS A 177 -5.16 -36.11 6.04
C LYS A 177 -6.61 -36.57 5.90
N GLY A 178 -7.37 -36.04 4.96
CA GLY A 178 -8.82 -36.30 4.82
C GLY A 178 -9.64 -35.70 5.96
N ASP A 179 -9.12 -34.67 6.62
CA ASP A 179 -9.79 -33.97 7.72
C ASP A 179 -10.88 -33.02 7.15
N GLN A 180 -12.06 -33.61 6.93
CA GLN A 180 -13.19 -32.88 6.36
C GLN A 180 -13.67 -31.74 7.26
N GLU A 181 -13.59 -31.91 8.59
CA GLU A 181 -14.00 -30.85 9.53
C GLU A 181 -13.07 -29.65 9.45
N ALA A 182 -11.76 -29.86 9.31
CA ALA A 182 -10.81 -28.77 9.08
C ALA A 182 -11.04 -28.09 7.73
N LEU A 183 -11.29 -28.85 6.67
CA LEU A 183 -11.60 -28.32 5.34
C LEU A 183 -12.90 -27.48 5.36
N ASP A 184 -13.94 -27.93 6.03
CA ASP A 184 -15.21 -27.22 6.15
C ASP A 184 -15.02 -25.90 6.93
N ARG A 185 -14.20 -25.90 7.99
CA ARG A 185 -13.85 -24.66 8.72
C ARG A 185 -13.08 -23.66 7.84
N LEU A 186 -12.09 -24.14 7.08
CA LEU A 186 -11.31 -23.30 6.18
C LEU A 186 -12.19 -22.77 5.02
N ALA A 187 -13.07 -23.60 4.48
CA ALA A 187 -14.03 -23.18 3.45
C ALA A 187 -15.02 -22.14 3.99
N ALA A 188 -15.52 -22.33 5.21
CA ALA A 188 -16.41 -21.36 5.86
C ALA A 188 -15.72 -20.00 6.09
N ALA A 189 -14.47 -20.02 6.55
CA ALA A 189 -13.68 -18.79 6.72
C ALA A 189 -13.46 -18.08 5.37
N GLY A 190 -13.07 -18.82 4.33
CA GLY A 190 -12.92 -18.31 2.96
C GLY A 190 -14.23 -17.76 2.39
N ALA A 191 -15.37 -18.41 2.67
CA ALA A 191 -16.69 -17.95 2.26
C ALA A 191 -17.08 -16.63 2.92
N VAL A 192 -16.79 -16.47 4.22
CA VAL A 192 -17.00 -15.19 4.92
C VAL A 192 -16.14 -14.09 4.30
N LEU A 193 -14.87 -14.37 4.04
CA LEU A 193 -13.99 -13.39 3.37
C LEU A 193 -14.53 -12.99 2.00
N LEU A 194 -14.95 -13.97 1.17
CA LEU A 194 -15.52 -13.71 -0.14
C LEU A 194 -16.77 -12.84 -0.03
N MET A 195 -17.66 -13.13 0.92
CA MET A 195 -18.85 -12.33 1.17
C MET A 195 -18.52 -10.90 1.60
N VAL A 196 -17.49 -10.71 2.45
CA VAL A 196 -16.99 -9.39 2.84
C VAL A 196 -16.45 -8.62 1.64
N LEU A 197 -15.68 -9.28 0.75
CA LEU A 197 -15.14 -8.65 -0.45
C LEU A 197 -16.26 -8.25 -1.44
N VAL A 198 -17.27 -9.10 -1.63
CA VAL A 198 -18.43 -8.78 -2.48
C VAL A 198 -19.21 -7.59 -1.91
N LEU A 199 -19.44 -7.58 -0.60
CA LEU A 199 -20.10 -6.47 0.08
C LEU A 199 -19.27 -5.18 -0.03
N ALA A 200 -17.96 -5.26 0.18
CA ALA A 200 -17.05 -4.13 0.03
C ALA A 200 -17.04 -3.58 -1.40
N ALA A 201 -17.06 -4.46 -2.41
CA ALA A 201 -17.17 -4.08 -3.82
C ALA A 201 -18.52 -3.38 -4.12
N PHE A 202 -19.63 -3.90 -3.59
CA PHE A 202 -20.94 -3.28 -3.74
C PHE A 202 -21.00 -1.90 -3.07
N VAL A 203 -20.53 -1.79 -1.83
CA VAL A 203 -20.45 -0.51 -1.11
C VAL A 203 -19.53 0.47 -1.86
N GLY A 204 -18.39 -0.01 -2.35
CA GLY A 204 -17.46 0.77 -3.16
C GLY A 204 -18.09 1.29 -4.45
N PHE A 205 -18.92 0.49 -5.11
CA PHE A 205 -19.67 0.90 -6.29
C PHE A 205 -20.69 2.01 -5.97
N VAL A 206 -21.47 1.87 -4.90
CA VAL A 206 -22.43 2.90 -4.46
C VAL A 206 -21.70 4.20 -4.10
N LEU A 207 -20.59 4.10 -3.38
CA LEU A 207 -19.75 5.25 -3.05
C LEU A 207 -19.16 5.90 -4.31
N ALA A 208 -18.74 5.14 -5.30
CA ALA A 208 -18.22 5.68 -6.56
C ALA A 208 -19.29 6.51 -7.29
N LEU A 209 -20.53 6.04 -7.34
CA LEU A 209 -21.65 6.80 -7.92
C LEU A 209 -21.89 8.12 -7.14
N GLY A 210 -21.89 8.06 -5.81
CA GLY A 210 -21.95 9.25 -4.96
C GLY A 210 -20.78 10.21 -5.19
N GLY A 211 -19.59 9.65 -5.39
CA GLY A 211 -18.38 10.38 -5.70
C GLY A 211 -18.43 11.11 -7.04
N ILE A 212 -18.95 10.47 -8.08
CA ILE A 212 -19.18 11.10 -9.39
C ILE A 212 -20.16 12.28 -9.24
N ALA A 213 -21.26 12.09 -8.53
CA ALA A 213 -22.22 13.16 -8.26
C ALA A 213 -21.55 14.34 -7.51
N ALA A 214 -20.73 14.03 -6.49
CA ALA A 214 -19.99 15.05 -5.74
C ALA A 214 -18.97 15.81 -6.60
N LEU A 215 -18.27 15.13 -7.53
CA LEU A 215 -17.37 15.76 -8.48
C LEU A 215 -18.12 16.71 -9.42
N ILE A 216 -19.28 16.32 -9.94
CA ILE A 216 -20.12 17.18 -10.77
C ILE A 216 -20.57 18.42 -9.98
N VAL A 217 -21.04 18.23 -8.74
CA VAL A 217 -21.44 19.34 -7.85
C VAL A 217 -20.26 20.27 -7.60
N PHE A 218 -19.06 19.73 -7.35
CA PHE A 218 -17.86 20.56 -7.17
C PHE A 218 -17.57 21.41 -8.41
N VAL A 219 -17.59 20.83 -9.61
CA VAL A 219 -17.35 21.54 -10.87
C VAL A 219 -18.36 22.69 -11.05
N VAL A 220 -19.65 22.41 -10.81
CA VAL A 220 -20.69 23.44 -10.87
C VAL A 220 -20.46 24.55 -9.83
N MET A 221 -20.16 24.18 -8.58
CA MET A 221 -19.87 25.15 -7.51
C MET A 221 -18.62 25.99 -7.81
N ALA A 222 -17.59 25.38 -8.40
CA ALA A 222 -16.38 26.09 -8.82
C ALA A 222 -16.68 27.08 -9.97
N ALA A 223 -17.46 26.65 -10.98
CA ALA A 223 -17.88 27.51 -12.09
C ALA A 223 -18.73 28.71 -11.62
N LEU A 224 -19.54 28.50 -10.57
CA LEU A 224 -20.34 29.56 -9.94
C LEU A 224 -19.55 30.44 -8.95
N GLY A 225 -18.24 30.17 -8.75
CA GLY A 225 -17.41 30.89 -7.77
C GLY A 225 -17.80 30.65 -6.30
N LYS A 226 -18.50 29.56 -6.00
CA LYS A 226 -19.02 29.21 -4.67
C LYS A 226 -18.12 28.27 -3.86
N THR A 227 -16.91 27.98 -4.34
CA THR A 227 -15.90 27.26 -3.57
C THR A 227 -15.18 28.22 -2.62
N LYS A 228 -14.79 27.73 -1.43
CA LYS A 228 -14.09 28.57 -0.46
C LYS A 228 -12.67 28.92 -0.90
N GLY A 229 -12.08 28.05 -1.71
CA GLY A 229 -10.72 28.20 -2.20
C GLY A 229 -9.66 28.24 -1.09
N ILE A 230 -8.43 28.45 -1.50
CA ILE A 230 -7.36 28.86 -0.60
C ILE A 230 -7.39 30.37 -0.57
N GLY A 231 -7.80 30.94 0.57
CA GLY A 231 -7.90 32.42 0.70
C GLY A 231 -6.64 33.11 0.19
N ALA A 232 -6.82 34.27 -0.44
CA ALA A 232 -5.74 35.15 -0.89
C ALA A 232 -4.83 35.39 0.33
N THR A 233 -3.59 34.97 0.23
CA THR A 233 -2.58 35.22 1.25
C THR A 233 -1.43 35.93 0.57
N ASP A 234 -0.70 36.70 1.34
CA ASP A 234 0.46 37.42 0.89
C ASP A 234 1.38 36.51 0.06
N GLU A 235 1.50 36.82 -1.23
CA GLU A 235 2.47 36.18 -2.14
C GLU A 235 3.89 36.18 -1.56
N LEU A 236 4.16 37.12 -0.66
CA LEU A 236 5.38 37.30 0.10
C LEU A 236 5.86 36.03 0.83
N TRP A 237 4.95 35.21 1.33
CA TRP A 237 5.27 34.03 2.14
C TRP A 237 5.16 32.70 1.38
N SER A 238 4.81 32.74 0.09
CA SER A 238 4.61 31.53 -0.71
C SER A 238 5.83 30.58 -0.69
N HIS A 239 7.03 31.13 -0.80
CA HIS A 239 8.29 30.37 -0.79
C HIS A 239 8.53 29.63 0.53
N VAL A 240 8.07 30.19 1.67
CA VAL A 240 8.23 29.55 2.98
C VAL A 240 7.47 28.21 3.05
N TYR A 241 6.31 28.11 2.40
CA TYR A 241 5.57 26.86 2.35
C TYR A 241 6.26 25.80 1.49
N ALA A 242 6.93 26.19 0.38
CA ALA A 242 7.78 25.27 -0.38
C ALA A 242 8.99 24.83 0.43
N GLU A 243 9.64 25.74 1.17
CA GLU A 243 10.74 25.43 2.08
C GLU A 243 10.28 24.46 3.19
N MET A 244 9.12 24.69 3.81
CA MET A 244 8.55 23.78 4.82
C MET A 244 8.35 22.37 4.26
N PHE A 245 7.85 22.25 3.04
CA PHE A 245 7.68 20.96 2.38
C PHE A 245 9.03 20.27 2.11
N ALA A 246 10.02 21.01 1.57
CA ALA A 246 11.37 20.49 1.35
C ALA A 246 12.03 20.03 2.65
N VAL A 247 11.94 20.84 3.71
CA VAL A 247 12.48 20.50 5.05
C VAL A 247 11.81 19.24 5.60
N TRP A 248 10.49 19.11 5.45
CA TRP A 248 9.80 17.89 5.83
C TRP A 248 10.33 16.67 5.09
N MET A 249 10.50 16.75 3.77
CA MET A 249 11.00 15.63 2.96
C MET A 249 12.37 15.16 3.45
N PHE A 250 13.33 16.06 3.64
CA PHE A 250 14.66 15.72 4.13
C PHE A 250 14.66 15.23 5.58
N ALA A 251 13.86 15.85 6.45
CA ALA A 251 13.71 15.41 7.83
C ALA A 251 13.12 13.99 7.90
N TYR A 252 12.09 13.71 7.13
CA TYR A 252 11.47 12.40 7.08
C TYR A 252 12.45 11.34 6.55
N LEU A 253 13.13 11.60 5.43
CA LEU A 253 14.16 10.70 4.88
C LEU A 253 15.29 10.43 5.90
N GLY A 254 15.79 11.47 6.55
CA GLY A 254 16.88 11.34 7.52
C GLY A 254 16.45 10.57 8.77
N LEU A 255 15.30 10.94 9.34
CA LEU A 255 14.78 10.31 10.56
C LEU A 255 14.29 8.88 10.35
N ALA A 256 13.79 8.54 9.17
CA ALA A 256 13.42 7.17 8.83
C ALA A 256 14.64 6.27 8.56
N ARG A 257 15.73 6.83 8.00
CA ARG A 257 16.94 6.08 7.65
C ARG A 257 17.91 5.89 8.82
N ALA A 258 18.10 6.93 9.63
CA ALA A 258 19.10 6.88 10.68
C ALA A 258 18.91 5.69 11.65
N PRO A 259 17.72 5.37 12.15
CA PRO A 259 17.51 4.18 12.97
C PRO A 259 17.81 2.87 12.21
N ARG A 260 17.41 2.75 10.94
CA ARG A 260 17.67 1.55 10.13
C ARG A 260 19.16 1.32 9.96
N MET A 261 19.94 2.35 9.57
CA MET A 261 21.39 2.24 9.44
C MET A 261 22.06 1.85 10.75
N LEU A 262 21.61 2.39 11.88
CA LEU A 262 22.13 2.04 13.20
C LEU A 262 21.82 0.58 13.55
N PHE A 263 20.63 0.08 13.22
CA PHE A 263 20.26 -1.31 13.46
C PHE A 263 21.01 -2.27 12.54
N ASP A 264 21.15 -1.93 11.26
CA ASP A 264 21.93 -2.74 10.31
C ASP A 264 23.41 -2.86 10.75
N ILE A 265 24.01 -1.76 11.26
CA ILE A 265 25.34 -1.79 11.85
C ILE A 265 25.36 -2.66 13.12
N TRP A 266 24.39 -2.53 13.99
CA TRP A 266 24.29 -3.28 15.25
C TRP A 266 24.14 -4.79 15.00
N GLU A 267 23.30 -5.17 14.06
CA GLU A 267 23.09 -6.55 13.61
C GLU A 267 24.35 -7.10 12.93
N GLY A 268 25.08 -6.26 12.17
CA GLY A 268 26.35 -6.64 11.56
C GLY A 268 27.46 -6.99 12.55
N TYR A 269 27.35 -6.58 13.82
CA TYR A 269 28.22 -7.03 14.92
C TYR A 269 27.72 -8.32 15.61
N GLY A 270 26.71 -8.99 15.06
CA GLY A 270 26.18 -10.27 15.61
C GLY A 270 25.20 -10.07 16.77
N ASN A 271 24.67 -8.87 16.96
CA ASN A 271 23.67 -8.62 17.99
C ASN A 271 22.26 -8.80 17.41
N GLU A 272 21.30 -9.18 18.25
CA GLU A 272 19.89 -9.19 17.86
C GLU A 272 19.39 -7.76 17.61
N GLY A 273 18.72 -7.56 16.50
CA GLY A 273 18.08 -6.29 16.17
C GLY A 273 16.84 -6.01 17.04
N PRO A 274 16.38 -4.74 17.12
CA PRO A 274 15.17 -4.43 17.86
C PRO A 274 13.95 -5.06 17.18
N GLY A 275 13.04 -5.56 17.98
CA GLY A 275 11.77 -6.09 17.51
C GLY A 275 10.93 -5.10 16.69
N MET A 276 9.96 -5.62 15.94
CA MET A 276 9.09 -4.85 15.04
C MET A 276 8.39 -3.67 15.75
N GLU A 277 7.97 -3.86 17.00
CA GLU A 277 7.30 -2.83 17.79
C GLU A 277 8.17 -1.58 18.02
N VAL A 278 9.47 -1.78 18.27
CA VAL A 278 10.43 -0.67 18.46
C VAL A 278 10.64 0.05 17.12
N ARG A 279 10.79 -0.68 16.02
CA ARG A 279 10.92 -0.10 14.67
C ARG A 279 9.70 0.73 14.29
N LEU A 280 8.48 0.26 14.61
CA LEU A 280 7.22 0.97 14.37
C LEU A 280 7.09 2.22 15.26
N ALA A 281 7.42 2.11 16.53
CA ALA A 281 7.39 3.25 17.46
C ALA A 281 8.36 4.37 17.01
N LEU A 282 9.57 4.02 16.55
CA LEU A 282 10.53 4.97 15.99
C LEU A 282 10.03 5.59 14.69
N SER A 283 9.34 4.83 13.85
CA SER A 283 8.73 5.35 12.62
C SER A 283 7.62 6.36 12.91
N ILE A 284 6.80 6.12 13.93
CA ILE A 284 5.80 7.09 14.42
C ILE A 284 6.50 8.36 14.92
N ALA A 285 7.52 8.22 15.76
CA ALA A 285 8.28 9.35 16.27
C ALA A 285 8.93 10.17 15.15
N ALA A 286 9.51 9.50 14.14
CA ALA A 286 10.10 10.12 12.97
C ALA A 286 9.08 10.90 12.14
N ALA A 287 7.89 10.34 11.90
CA ALA A 287 6.83 11.00 11.16
C ALA A 287 6.35 12.28 11.87
N ILE A 288 6.12 12.21 13.20
CA ILE A 288 5.71 13.36 14.02
C ILE A 288 6.82 14.42 14.05
N ALA A 289 8.07 14.00 14.27
CA ALA A 289 9.21 14.91 14.33
C ALA A 289 9.45 15.63 12.99
N ALA A 290 9.32 14.95 11.86
CA ALA A 290 9.48 15.57 10.54
C ALA A 290 8.47 16.71 10.31
N VAL A 291 7.20 16.51 10.69
CA VAL A 291 6.16 17.55 10.61
C VAL A 291 6.47 18.70 11.59
N ALA A 292 6.87 18.38 12.80
CA ALA A 292 7.24 19.40 13.80
C ALA A 292 8.42 20.26 13.34
N ILE A 293 9.44 19.64 12.72
CA ILE A 293 10.61 20.35 12.14
C ILE A 293 10.16 21.27 11.00
N ALA A 294 9.27 20.82 10.12
CA ALA A 294 8.73 21.66 9.05
C ALA A 294 7.96 22.87 9.57
N LEU A 295 7.09 22.67 10.58
CA LEU A 295 6.35 23.76 11.23
C LEU A 295 7.31 24.72 11.97
N TRP A 296 8.30 24.18 12.66
CA TRP A 296 9.35 24.97 13.31
C TRP A 296 10.13 25.82 12.30
N TRP A 297 10.46 25.25 11.12
CA TRP A 297 11.10 26.01 10.06
C TRP A 297 10.28 27.23 9.63
N GLY A 298 8.97 27.07 9.44
CA GLY A 298 8.07 28.17 9.13
C GLY A 298 8.11 29.28 10.19
N THR A 299 8.20 28.90 11.48
CA THR A 299 8.34 29.90 12.57
C THR A 299 9.71 30.59 12.55
N ARG A 300 10.80 29.89 12.23
CA ARG A 300 12.14 30.47 12.06
C ARG A 300 12.21 31.45 10.89
N ARG A 301 11.33 31.28 9.89
CA ARG A 301 11.19 32.20 8.75
C ARG A 301 10.32 33.45 9.08
N GLY A 302 9.78 33.54 10.28
CA GLY A 302 9.03 34.72 10.78
C GLY A 302 7.52 34.58 10.78
N LEU A 303 6.97 33.41 10.46
CA LEU A 303 5.53 33.17 10.58
C LEU A 303 5.17 32.73 12.01
N SER A 304 4.06 33.22 12.56
CA SER A 304 3.56 32.64 13.81
C SER A 304 2.97 31.23 13.56
N LEU A 305 3.06 30.34 14.54
CA LEU A 305 2.46 29.00 14.43
C LEU A 305 0.96 29.08 14.12
N ARG A 306 0.25 30.03 14.74
CA ARG A 306 -1.17 30.29 14.47
C ARG A 306 -1.43 30.66 13.00
N THR A 307 -0.56 31.50 12.42
CA THR A 307 -0.62 31.87 11.01
C THR A 307 -0.38 30.66 10.11
N ILE A 308 0.63 29.83 10.44
CA ILE A 308 0.94 28.62 9.69
C ILE A 308 -0.26 27.68 9.73
N MET A 309 -0.80 27.35 10.90
CA MET A 309 -1.94 26.43 11.06
C MET A 309 -3.18 26.91 10.29
N ALA A 310 -3.48 28.21 10.35
CA ALA A 310 -4.58 28.80 9.56
C ALA A 310 -4.32 28.70 8.06
N ALA A 311 -3.08 28.94 7.63
CA ALA A 311 -2.67 28.93 6.23
C ALA A 311 -2.68 27.51 5.64
N VAL A 312 -2.16 26.51 6.34
CA VAL A 312 -2.24 25.10 5.92
C VAL A 312 -3.68 24.58 5.94
N GLY A 313 -4.60 25.32 6.60
CA GLY A 313 -6.03 24.99 6.64
C GLY A 313 -6.41 24.00 7.70
N LEU A 314 -5.55 23.79 8.70
CA LEU A 314 -5.91 23.03 9.88
C LEU A 314 -6.74 23.90 10.80
N ARG A 315 -7.99 23.53 11.01
CA ARG A 315 -8.98 24.25 11.83
C ARG A 315 -9.50 23.36 12.94
N ARG A 316 -10.25 23.95 13.87
CA ARG A 316 -10.96 23.16 14.88
C ARG A 316 -11.84 22.13 14.17
N PHE A 317 -11.68 20.87 14.54
CA PHE A 317 -12.45 19.75 14.02
C PHE A 317 -13.92 19.84 14.45
N VAL A 318 -14.82 19.59 13.52
CA VAL A 318 -16.27 19.55 13.75
C VAL A 318 -16.84 18.25 13.16
N ALA A 319 -17.94 17.74 13.71
CA ALA A 319 -18.53 16.48 13.27
C ALA A 319 -18.85 16.46 11.74
N MET A 320 -19.17 17.63 11.17
CA MET A 320 -19.39 17.75 9.73
C MET A 320 -18.14 17.46 8.88
N ASP A 321 -16.93 17.54 9.45
CA ASP A 321 -15.69 17.18 8.75
C ASP A 321 -15.65 15.67 8.46
N ILE A 322 -16.32 14.84 9.28
CA ILE A 322 -16.47 13.39 9.02
C ILE A 322 -17.34 13.19 7.77
N VAL A 323 -18.47 13.85 7.68
CA VAL A 323 -19.37 13.75 6.52
C VAL A 323 -18.65 14.17 5.25
N TRP A 324 -17.94 15.31 5.29
CA TRP A 324 -17.14 15.78 4.15
C TRP A 324 -15.95 14.87 3.87
N GLY A 325 -15.42 14.18 4.86
CA GLY A 325 -14.40 13.15 4.70
C GLY A 325 -14.92 11.95 3.91
N VAL A 326 -16.12 11.47 4.23
CA VAL A 326 -16.79 10.39 3.47
C VAL A 326 -17.08 10.83 2.03
N VAL A 327 -17.58 12.06 1.82
CA VAL A 327 -17.78 12.62 0.47
C VAL A 327 -16.46 12.70 -0.30
N CYS A 328 -15.40 13.15 0.34
CA CYS A 328 -14.06 13.21 -0.26
C CYS A 328 -13.54 11.82 -0.64
N TRP A 329 -13.69 10.84 0.25
CA TRP A 329 -13.30 9.46 0.00
C TRP A 329 -14.11 8.85 -1.16
N SER A 330 -15.42 9.10 -1.22
CA SER A 330 -16.27 8.69 -2.34
C SER A 330 -15.80 9.27 -3.68
N MET A 331 -15.40 10.54 -3.71
CA MET A 331 -14.76 11.16 -4.89
C MET A 331 -13.45 10.45 -5.25
N GLY A 332 -12.66 10.09 -4.23
CA GLY A 332 -11.42 9.32 -4.40
C GLY A 332 -11.67 7.96 -5.03
N ILE A 333 -12.68 7.20 -4.57
CA ILE A 333 -13.07 5.90 -5.14
C ILE A 333 -13.50 6.06 -6.61
N ALA A 334 -14.28 7.09 -6.94
CA ALA A 334 -14.68 7.35 -8.33
C ALA A 334 -13.46 7.61 -9.25
N LEU A 335 -12.49 8.40 -8.79
CA LEU A 335 -11.27 8.69 -9.53
C LEU A 335 -10.31 7.48 -9.56
N LEU A 336 -10.33 6.65 -8.52
CA LEU A 336 -9.50 5.44 -8.42
C LEU A 336 -9.75 4.48 -9.58
N ILE A 337 -11.00 4.37 -10.06
CA ILE A 337 -11.35 3.54 -11.22
C ILE A 337 -10.50 3.96 -12.43
N VAL A 338 -10.40 5.27 -12.69
CA VAL A 338 -9.57 5.81 -13.78
C VAL A 338 -8.09 5.56 -13.52
N GLY A 339 -7.65 5.75 -12.26
CA GLY A 339 -6.26 5.50 -11.87
C GLY A 339 -5.84 4.05 -12.07
N VAL A 340 -6.69 3.09 -11.71
CA VAL A 340 -6.46 1.65 -11.91
C VAL A 340 -6.43 1.31 -13.41
N MET A 341 -7.38 1.84 -14.20
CA MET A 341 -7.37 1.62 -15.66
C MET A 341 -6.06 2.12 -16.30
N LEU A 342 -5.58 3.30 -15.90
CA LEU A 342 -4.29 3.82 -16.36
C LEU A 342 -3.11 2.95 -15.90
N ALA A 343 -3.13 2.46 -14.67
CA ALA A 343 -2.08 1.57 -14.16
C ALA A 343 -2.05 0.24 -14.93
N VAL A 344 -3.21 -0.35 -15.26
CA VAL A 344 -3.30 -1.54 -16.11
C VAL A 344 -2.71 -1.29 -17.51
N VAL A 345 -3.04 -0.15 -18.12
CA VAL A 345 -2.47 0.21 -19.43
C VAL A 345 -0.94 0.37 -19.33
N LEU A 346 -0.45 1.07 -18.32
CA LEU A 346 1.00 1.23 -18.11
C LEU A 346 1.70 -0.09 -17.84
N SER A 347 1.09 -0.99 -17.07
CA SER A 347 1.65 -2.31 -16.79
C SER A 347 1.77 -3.16 -18.07
N ASN A 348 0.77 -3.13 -18.94
CA ASN A 348 0.84 -3.81 -20.25
C ASN A 348 1.94 -3.25 -21.17
N ILE A 349 2.22 -1.94 -21.07
CA ILE A 349 3.25 -1.30 -21.92
C ILE A 349 4.66 -1.52 -21.37
N PHE A 350 4.84 -1.48 -20.04
CA PHE A 350 6.17 -1.40 -19.43
C PHE A 350 6.57 -2.64 -18.61
N SER A 351 5.66 -3.59 -18.35
CA SER A 351 5.89 -4.71 -17.44
C SER A 351 5.23 -6.02 -17.88
N ASP A 352 4.96 -6.18 -19.18
CA ASP A 352 4.30 -7.38 -19.75
C ASP A 352 3.02 -7.80 -18.97
N GLY A 353 2.27 -6.81 -18.48
CA GLY A 353 1.05 -7.02 -17.71
C GLY A 353 1.26 -7.38 -16.22
N GLN A 354 2.51 -7.48 -15.76
CA GLN A 354 2.79 -7.79 -14.36
C GLN A 354 2.64 -6.55 -13.47
N MET A 355 1.60 -6.53 -12.65
CA MET A 355 1.38 -5.51 -11.62
C MET A 355 1.90 -6.03 -10.27
N ARG A 356 3.17 -5.76 -9.96
CA ARG A 356 3.75 -6.08 -8.65
C ARG A 356 3.76 -4.83 -7.78
N ALA A 357 2.83 -4.75 -6.85
CA ALA A 357 2.85 -3.71 -5.82
C ALA A 357 3.67 -4.21 -4.63
N SER A 358 4.80 -3.59 -4.35
CA SER A 358 5.49 -3.81 -3.08
C SER A 358 4.96 -2.85 -2.03
N HIS A 359 4.49 -3.35 -0.90
CA HIS A 359 4.11 -2.48 0.22
C HIS A 359 4.68 -3.03 1.53
N PRO A 360 5.46 -2.22 2.28
CA PRO A 360 6.03 -2.63 3.58
C PRO A 360 4.99 -3.08 4.60
N VAL A 361 3.73 -2.64 4.45
CA VAL A 361 2.61 -2.99 5.33
C VAL A 361 2.34 -4.50 5.37
N GLN A 362 2.59 -5.24 4.29
CA GLN A 362 2.37 -6.70 4.28
C GLN A 362 3.26 -7.40 5.28
N GLN A 363 4.57 -7.14 5.25
CA GLN A 363 5.52 -7.67 6.23
C GLN A 363 5.16 -7.22 7.66
N MET A 364 4.79 -5.93 7.82
CA MET A 364 4.36 -5.42 9.12
C MET A 364 3.14 -6.16 9.66
N VAL A 365 2.21 -6.57 8.80
CA VAL A 365 1.02 -7.34 9.19
C VAL A 365 1.38 -8.79 9.53
N GLU A 366 2.23 -9.46 8.74
CA GLU A 366 2.60 -10.86 8.93
C GLU A 366 3.43 -11.06 10.21
N ASP A 367 4.44 -10.22 10.42
CA ASP A 367 5.43 -10.39 11.51
C ASP A 367 5.00 -9.77 12.85
N SER A 368 3.88 -9.04 12.89
CA SER A 368 3.49 -8.29 14.09
C SER A 368 2.56 -9.06 15.01
N GLY A 369 2.83 -9.06 16.31
CA GLY A 369 1.85 -9.36 17.36
C GLY A 369 0.74 -8.31 17.44
N ALA A 370 -0.14 -8.41 18.43
CA ALA A 370 -1.26 -7.47 18.64
C ALA A 370 -0.77 -6.02 18.82
N THR A 371 0.33 -5.82 19.54
CA THR A 371 0.94 -4.50 19.77
C THR A 371 1.49 -3.92 18.46
N GLY A 372 2.21 -4.70 17.67
CA GLY A 372 2.74 -4.25 16.38
C GLY A 372 1.64 -3.89 15.40
N LEU A 373 0.55 -4.68 15.36
CA LEU A 373 -0.62 -4.37 14.54
C LEU A 373 -1.28 -3.04 14.98
N PHE A 374 -1.45 -2.82 16.29
CA PHE A 374 -1.95 -1.53 16.81
C PHE A 374 -1.06 -0.35 16.37
N LEU A 375 0.27 -0.49 16.47
CA LEU A 375 1.21 0.55 16.05
C LEU A 375 1.16 0.77 14.53
N THR A 376 0.95 -0.29 13.73
CA THR A 376 0.75 -0.19 12.29
C THR A 376 -0.50 0.63 11.94
N TYR A 377 -1.62 0.39 12.65
CA TYR A 377 -2.82 1.23 12.49
C TYR A 377 -2.56 2.68 12.93
N MET A 378 -1.85 2.89 14.03
CA MET A 378 -1.53 4.25 14.50
C MET A 378 -0.71 5.03 13.48
N ILE A 379 0.33 4.42 12.90
CA ILE A 379 1.15 5.12 11.90
C ILE A 379 0.38 5.33 10.58
N ALA A 380 -0.26 4.29 10.05
CA ALA A 380 -0.86 4.33 8.72
C ALA A 380 -2.19 5.10 8.69
N CYS A 381 -3.02 4.98 9.74
CA CYS A 381 -4.39 5.52 9.73
C CYS A 381 -4.53 6.84 10.51
N VAL A 382 -3.54 7.22 11.33
CA VAL A 382 -3.61 8.46 12.13
C VAL A 382 -2.43 9.38 11.83
N CYS A 383 -1.20 8.94 12.08
CA CYS A 383 -0.03 9.83 12.01
C CYS A 383 0.29 10.25 10.57
N ALA A 384 0.32 9.30 9.63
CA ALA A 384 0.60 9.60 8.22
C ALA A 384 -0.48 10.50 7.60
N PRO A 385 -1.80 10.22 7.70
CA PRO A 385 -2.82 11.11 7.16
C PRO A 385 -2.75 12.54 7.68
N ILE A 386 -2.54 12.72 8.99
CA ILE A 386 -2.44 14.07 9.57
C ILE A 386 -1.19 14.78 9.03
N GLY A 387 -0.04 14.13 9.10
CA GLY A 387 1.23 14.72 8.69
C GLY A 387 1.27 15.04 7.21
N GLU A 388 0.88 14.10 6.37
CA GLU A 388 0.90 14.24 4.92
C GLU A 388 -0.09 15.30 4.43
N GLU A 389 -1.30 15.40 4.99
CA GLU A 389 -2.23 16.44 4.61
C GLU A 389 -1.73 17.84 5.00
N ILE A 390 -1.07 18.00 6.14
CA ILE A 390 -0.45 19.27 6.54
C ILE A 390 0.60 19.71 5.53
N VAL A 391 1.45 18.80 5.07
CA VAL A 391 2.58 19.16 4.20
C VAL A 391 2.18 19.19 2.72
N PHE A 392 1.37 18.25 2.23
CA PHE A 392 0.95 18.22 0.81
C PHE A 392 -0.18 19.23 0.53
N ARG A 393 -1.31 19.15 1.25
CA ARG A 393 -2.49 20.00 0.99
C ARG A 393 -2.37 21.33 1.72
N GLY A 394 -1.67 21.34 2.84
CA GLY A 394 -1.41 22.57 3.60
C GLY A 394 -0.29 23.42 2.97
N ALA A 395 0.91 22.90 2.87
CA ALA A 395 2.09 23.67 2.45
C ALA A 395 2.32 23.63 0.93
N LEU A 396 2.58 22.46 0.35
CA LEU A 396 2.93 22.31 -1.07
C LEU A 396 1.82 22.84 -1.99
N TYR A 397 0.60 22.35 -1.82
CA TYR A 397 -0.54 22.75 -2.65
C TYR A 397 -0.77 24.28 -2.57
N ARG A 398 -0.63 24.86 -1.38
CA ARG A 398 -0.71 26.32 -1.19
C ARG A 398 0.38 27.06 -1.96
N ASN A 399 1.64 26.62 -1.88
CA ASN A 399 2.73 27.24 -2.65
C ASN A 399 2.44 27.18 -4.15
N LEU A 400 2.00 26.03 -4.66
CA LEU A 400 1.67 25.84 -6.08
C LEU A 400 0.54 26.79 -6.53
N ARG A 401 -0.54 26.88 -5.76
CA ARG A 401 -1.66 27.79 -6.05
C ARG A 401 -1.22 29.25 -6.17
N GLN A 402 -0.30 29.68 -5.30
CA GLN A 402 0.22 31.04 -5.30
C GLN A 402 1.25 31.25 -6.44
N SER A 403 2.16 30.32 -6.65
CA SER A 403 3.19 30.42 -7.69
C SER A 403 2.62 30.44 -9.10
N PHE A 404 1.51 29.75 -9.34
CA PHE A 404 0.83 29.70 -10.63
C PHE A 404 -0.39 30.61 -10.73
N GLY A 405 -0.59 31.54 -9.79
CA GLY A 405 -1.71 32.48 -9.77
C GLY A 405 -1.86 33.33 -11.05
N ARG A 406 -0.74 33.61 -11.72
CA ARG A 406 -0.71 34.33 -13.01
C ARG A 406 -1.44 33.62 -14.16
N TRP A 407 -1.70 32.29 -14.04
CA TRP A 407 -2.40 31.50 -15.04
C TRP A 407 -3.92 31.49 -14.80
N GLY A 408 -4.40 32.42 -13.96
CA GLY A 408 -5.79 32.52 -13.57
C GLY A 408 -6.23 31.52 -12.51
N ALA A 409 -7.45 31.67 -12.03
CA ALA A 409 -7.96 30.83 -10.94
C ALA A 409 -8.02 29.34 -11.32
N VAL A 410 -8.55 29.02 -12.50
CA VAL A 410 -8.69 27.63 -12.97
C VAL A 410 -7.32 27.00 -13.27
N GLY A 411 -6.47 27.70 -14.03
CA GLY A 411 -5.15 27.17 -14.40
C GLY A 411 -4.28 26.89 -13.18
N SER A 412 -4.26 27.76 -12.18
CA SER A 412 -3.51 27.54 -10.95
C SER A 412 -4.06 26.37 -10.11
N VAL A 413 -5.38 26.14 -10.08
CA VAL A 413 -6.00 24.97 -9.42
C VAL A 413 -5.56 23.68 -10.11
N VAL A 414 -5.72 23.61 -11.44
CA VAL A 414 -5.40 22.40 -12.22
C VAL A 414 -3.92 22.01 -12.05
N ILE A 415 -3.01 22.98 -12.18
CA ILE A 415 -1.57 22.72 -12.02
C ILE A 415 -1.24 22.30 -10.59
N ALA A 416 -1.80 22.97 -9.59
CA ALA A 416 -1.55 22.65 -8.19
C ALA A 416 -2.06 21.23 -7.84
N ILE A 417 -3.26 20.85 -8.33
CA ILE A 417 -3.79 19.49 -8.18
C ILE A 417 -2.85 18.49 -8.85
N ALA A 418 -2.51 18.68 -10.13
CA ALA A 418 -1.69 17.74 -10.89
C ALA A 418 -0.32 17.52 -10.24
N VAL A 419 0.43 18.60 -9.96
CA VAL A 419 1.78 18.51 -9.40
C VAL A 419 1.77 17.95 -8.00
N SER A 420 0.86 18.41 -7.11
CA SER A 420 0.78 17.90 -5.74
C SER A 420 0.39 16.41 -5.70
N SER A 421 -0.52 15.97 -6.57
CA SER A 421 -0.98 14.58 -6.60
C SER A 421 0.07 13.63 -7.17
N VAL A 422 0.78 14.04 -8.23
CA VAL A 422 1.88 13.24 -8.80
C VAL A 422 3.04 13.13 -7.82
N LEU A 423 3.45 14.23 -7.16
CA LEU A 423 4.50 14.19 -6.16
C LEU A 423 4.11 13.32 -4.96
N PHE A 424 2.86 13.40 -4.51
CA PHE A 424 2.33 12.52 -3.46
C PHE A 424 2.48 11.05 -3.83
N ALA A 425 2.05 10.68 -5.03
CA ALA A 425 2.15 9.31 -5.50
C ALA A 425 3.60 8.84 -5.72
N ALA A 426 4.47 9.72 -6.24
CA ALA A 426 5.84 9.38 -6.59
C ALA A 426 6.75 9.06 -5.39
N ILE A 427 6.46 9.60 -4.21
CA ILE A 427 7.24 9.31 -2.99
C ILE A 427 6.76 8.04 -2.26
N HIS A 428 5.69 7.41 -2.72
CA HIS A 428 5.17 6.19 -2.10
C HIS A 428 5.87 4.93 -2.65
N PRO A 429 6.04 3.90 -1.83
CA PRO A 429 6.87 2.72 -2.18
C PRO A 429 6.21 1.75 -3.18
N GLN A 430 4.96 1.98 -3.61
CA GLN A 430 4.22 1.07 -4.49
C GLN A 430 4.78 0.98 -5.93
N GLY A 431 5.72 1.84 -6.31
CA GLY A 431 6.33 1.86 -7.62
C GLY A 431 5.63 2.73 -8.65
N LEU A 432 6.33 2.97 -9.79
CA LEU A 432 5.91 3.95 -10.80
C LEU A 432 4.59 3.61 -11.50
N ILE A 433 4.29 2.31 -11.66
CA ILE A 433 3.06 1.83 -12.30
C ILE A 433 1.82 2.24 -11.49
N PHE A 434 1.97 2.33 -10.16
CA PHE A 434 0.88 2.69 -9.25
C PHE A 434 0.71 4.20 -9.04
N ILE A 435 1.55 5.05 -9.66
CA ILE A 435 1.39 6.52 -9.58
C ILE A 435 -0.03 6.97 -9.96
N PRO A 436 -0.67 6.52 -11.04
CA PRO A 436 -2.03 6.93 -11.37
C PRO A 436 -3.06 6.57 -10.30
N VAL A 437 -2.89 5.42 -9.64
CA VAL A 437 -3.78 4.92 -8.58
C VAL A 437 -3.72 5.86 -7.37
N LEU A 438 -2.53 6.13 -6.85
CA LEU A 438 -2.33 6.99 -5.69
C LEU A 438 -2.62 8.46 -5.99
N ALA A 439 -2.24 8.92 -7.19
CA ALA A 439 -2.52 10.28 -7.62
C ALA A 439 -4.02 10.56 -7.72
N SER A 440 -4.85 9.58 -8.11
CA SER A 440 -6.29 9.77 -8.19
C SER A 440 -6.95 10.04 -6.84
N LEU A 441 -6.52 9.37 -5.78
CA LEU A 441 -6.93 9.68 -4.40
C LEU A 441 -6.45 11.09 -3.99
N ALA A 442 -5.20 11.40 -4.29
CA ALA A 442 -4.60 12.69 -3.98
C ALA A 442 -5.32 13.86 -4.67
N VAL A 443 -5.83 13.66 -5.90
CA VAL A 443 -6.68 14.62 -6.63
C VAL A 443 -7.95 14.92 -5.83
N ALA A 444 -8.65 13.91 -5.31
CA ALA A 444 -9.85 14.11 -4.49
C ALA A 444 -9.56 14.95 -3.23
N PHE A 445 -8.43 14.69 -2.56
CA PHE A 445 -8.01 15.46 -1.39
C PHE A 445 -7.72 16.94 -1.73
N CYS A 446 -7.06 17.20 -2.86
CA CYS A 446 -6.84 18.57 -3.34
C CYS A 446 -8.16 19.28 -3.71
N ILE A 447 -9.09 18.58 -4.38
CA ILE A 447 -10.42 19.10 -4.70
C ILE A 447 -11.17 19.47 -3.41
N MET A 448 -11.14 18.60 -2.40
CA MET A 448 -11.78 18.87 -1.11
C MET A 448 -11.16 20.07 -0.40
N ARG A 449 -9.83 20.23 -0.50
CA ARG A 449 -9.11 21.41 0.01
C ARG A 449 -9.62 22.71 -0.64
N GLU A 450 -9.82 22.74 -1.95
CA GLU A 450 -10.40 23.88 -2.66
C GLU A 450 -11.88 24.09 -2.28
N TRP A 451 -12.66 23.03 -2.17
CA TRP A 451 -14.08 23.14 -1.87
C TRP A 451 -14.33 23.68 -0.47
N ARG A 452 -13.62 23.16 0.53
CA ARG A 452 -13.87 23.46 1.96
C ARG A 452 -12.96 24.53 2.54
N GLY A 453 -11.82 24.82 1.92
CA GLY A 453 -10.81 25.74 2.47
C GLY A 453 -10.11 25.22 3.73
N THR A 454 -10.22 23.91 4.05
CA THR A 454 -9.62 23.24 5.22
C THR A 454 -9.14 21.85 4.82
N ILE A 455 -8.14 21.31 5.54
CA ILE A 455 -7.62 19.96 5.33
C ILE A 455 -8.30 18.90 6.21
N ASN A 456 -9.21 19.28 7.13
CA ASN A 456 -9.81 18.34 8.07
C ASN A 456 -10.54 17.19 7.36
N ALA A 457 -11.33 17.52 6.33
CA ALA A 457 -12.08 16.51 5.55
C ALA A 457 -11.15 15.59 4.75
N SER A 458 -10.05 16.10 4.19
CA SER A 458 -9.07 15.26 3.49
C SER A 458 -8.29 14.37 4.46
N ILE A 459 -7.96 14.83 5.68
CA ILE A 459 -7.40 13.98 6.74
C ILE A 459 -8.34 12.81 7.04
N VAL A 460 -9.63 13.07 7.22
CA VAL A 460 -10.63 12.01 7.49
C VAL A 460 -10.71 11.04 6.31
N ALA A 461 -10.81 11.54 5.08
CA ALA A 461 -10.87 10.69 3.87
C ALA A 461 -9.63 9.80 3.73
N HIS A 462 -8.45 10.36 3.99
CA HIS A 462 -7.18 9.64 3.93
C HIS A 462 -7.12 8.57 5.03
N ALA A 463 -7.51 8.90 6.26
CA ALA A 463 -7.59 7.95 7.36
C ALA A 463 -8.56 6.80 7.08
N ILE A 464 -9.76 7.09 6.52
CA ILE A 464 -10.73 6.07 6.12
C ILE A 464 -10.11 5.16 5.04
N ASN A 465 -9.50 5.74 4.00
CA ASN A 465 -8.87 4.96 2.93
C ASN A 465 -7.83 3.98 3.47
N ASN A 466 -6.91 4.48 4.29
CA ASN A 466 -5.84 3.65 4.84
C ASN A 466 -6.37 2.60 5.81
N THR A 467 -7.41 2.93 6.62
CA THR A 467 -8.07 1.97 7.51
C THR A 467 -8.71 0.83 6.70
N VAL A 468 -9.45 1.16 5.64
CA VAL A 468 -10.10 0.13 4.80
C VAL A 468 -9.06 -0.75 4.13
N VAL A 469 -8.04 -0.16 3.51
CA VAL A 469 -6.98 -0.92 2.83
C VAL A 469 -6.21 -1.81 3.82
N LEU A 470 -5.80 -1.27 4.98
CA LEU A 470 -5.08 -2.04 5.98
C LEU A 470 -5.94 -3.16 6.57
N THR A 471 -7.21 -2.88 6.89
CA THR A 471 -8.12 -3.89 7.44
C THR A 471 -8.37 -5.02 6.45
N LEU A 472 -8.57 -4.71 5.16
CA LEU A 472 -8.69 -5.74 4.13
C LEU A 472 -7.42 -6.59 4.02
N ASN A 473 -6.23 -5.97 4.07
CA ASN A 473 -4.97 -6.72 4.09
C ASN A 473 -4.87 -7.65 5.31
N VAL A 474 -5.21 -7.16 6.50
CA VAL A 474 -5.21 -7.99 7.73
C VAL A 474 -6.16 -9.17 7.61
N LEU A 475 -7.38 -8.94 7.10
CA LEU A 475 -8.37 -10.02 6.90
C LEU A 475 -7.90 -11.05 5.86
N MET A 476 -7.20 -10.61 4.80
CA MET A 476 -6.70 -11.50 3.76
C MET A 476 -5.46 -12.31 4.18
N LEU A 477 -4.60 -11.73 5.03
CA LEU A 477 -3.34 -12.36 5.43
C LEU A 477 -3.47 -13.22 6.71
N ARG A 478 -4.41 -12.87 7.60
CA ARG A 478 -4.56 -13.53 8.92
C ARG A 478 -5.90 -14.26 9.11
N GLY A 479 -6.88 -14.04 8.23
CA GLY A 479 -8.20 -14.71 8.23
C GLY A 479 -8.14 -16.02 7.45
#